data_41f88bb5a4cc2ae60c65c8a992583b10
#
_entry.id   41f88bb5a4cc2ae60c65c8a992583b10
#
_cell.length_a   1.000
_cell.length_b   1.000
_cell.length_c   1.000
_cell.angle_alpha   90.00
_cell.angle_beta   90.00
_cell.angle_gamma   90.00
#
_symmetry.space_group_name_H-M   'P 1'
#
loop_
_entity.id
_entity.type
_entity.pdbx_description
1 polymer ?
#
loop_
_entity_poly.entity_id
_entity_poly.type
_entity_poly.pdbx_seq_one_letter_code
_entity_poly.pdbx_strand_id
1 'polypeptide(L)'
;MTEQENAIAVSHLAKSFGATQAVRDASFEVRFGDIFGLLGPNGAGKTTIIRMILDIFKPDRGSISVLGGAMTEQKKDLIGYLPEERGLYKDISVERCVLYLAELKGVPHNEAKTRAAQYFDQLDLTAHKRKKVQDLSKGMQQKVQIITTLIHRPKLLIIDEPFSGLDPVNTRLIQDVLLQERDRGTAIIMSTHQMYQVEEMCNRIVLIDKGESVLYGTVDDIRRQYADNAVRVVAQGELPQIEGVRETSRKGNAHVLHLTEQVSTQALLRQLSEAPELHIESFALALPTMDDIFVRVVGETRPTAKGTD
;
A
#
# COMPACT_ATOMS: atom_id res chain seq x y z
N MET A 1 13.07 14.54 -17.59
CA MET A 1 12.81 14.06 -16.23
C MET A 1 14.04 13.28 -15.82
N THR A 2 14.75 13.72 -14.82
CA THR A 2 16.08 13.21 -14.44
C THR A 2 15.94 11.91 -13.66
N GLU A 3 16.77 10.91 -13.97
CA GLU A 3 16.86 9.59 -13.28
C GLU A 3 17.03 9.65 -11.74
N GLN A 4 17.16 10.84 -11.17
CA GLN A 4 17.33 11.07 -9.73
C GLN A 4 16.03 11.08 -8.92
N GLU A 5 14.84 11.02 -9.55
CA GLU A 5 13.55 11.03 -8.84
C GLU A 5 13.09 9.65 -8.39
N ASN A 6 13.57 8.57 -9.00
CA ASN A 6 13.13 7.21 -8.71
C ASN A 6 14.03 6.51 -7.70
N ALA A 7 13.44 6.04 -6.60
CA ALA A 7 14.10 5.16 -5.64
C ALA A 7 14.26 3.73 -6.21
N ILE A 8 13.27 3.30 -7.02
CA ILE A 8 13.30 2.01 -7.74
C ILE A 8 12.76 2.23 -9.15
N ALA A 9 13.40 1.57 -10.13
CA ALA A 9 12.86 1.36 -11.46
C ALA A 9 12.99 -0.11 -11.83
N VAL A 10 11.88 -0.73 -12.20
CA VAL A 10 11.75 -2.12 -12.66
C VAL A 10 11.28 -2.10 -14.10
N SER A 11 11.99 -2.79 -14.98
CA SER A 11 11.69 -2.83 -16.42
C SER A 11 11.69 -4.26 -16.95
N HIS A 12 10.54 -4.70 -17.44
CA HIS A 12 10.31 -6.00 -18.09
C HIS A 12 10.87 -7.19 -17.31
N LEU A 13 10.64 -7.18 -15.99
CA LEU A 13 11.19 -8.15 -15.06
C LEU A 13 10.52 -9.50 -15.23
N ALA A 14 11.33 -10.56 -15.39
CA ALA A 14 10.84 -11.93 -15.45
C ALA A 14 11.67 -12.87 -14.58
N LYS A 15 11.01 -13.91 -14.00
CA LYS A 15 11.64 -14.93 -13.17
C LYS A 15 10.88 -16.23 -13.21
N SER A 16 11.61 -17.32 -13.43
CA SER A 16 11.09 -18.69 -13.39
C SER A 16 11.85 -19.53 -12.36
N PHE A 17 11.17 -20.49 -11.77
CA PHE A 17 11.73 -21.52 -10.90
C PHE A 17 11.30 -22.88 -11.43
N GLY A 18 12.21 -23.55 -12.15
CA GLY A 18 11.88 -24.76 -12.89
C GLY A 18 10.80 -24.50 -13.94
N ALA A 19 9.69 -25.23 -13.88
CA ALA A 19 8.55 -25.06 -14.79
C ALA A 19 7.62 -23.90 -14.40
N THR A 20 7.76 -23.32 -13.21
CA THR A 20 6.87 -22.25 -12.72
C THR A 20 7.43 -20.88 -13.06
N GLN A 21 6.71 -20.14 -13.88
CA GLN A 21 7.02 -18.75 -14.19
C GLN A 21 6.37 -17.84 -13.13
N ALA A 22 7.14 -17.47 -12.10
CA ALA A 22 6.67 -16.71 -10.97
C ALA A 22 6.45 -15.22 -11.30
N VAL A 23 7.26 -14.65 -12.19
CA VAL A 23 7.11 -13.31 -12.75
C VAL A 23 7.32 -13.42 -14.24
N ARG A 24 6.38 -12.90 -15.04
CA ARG A 24 6.38 -12.97 -16.50
C ARG A 24 6.84 -11.68 -17.15
N ASP A 25 6.24 -10.57 -16.73
CA ASP A 25 6.58 -9.22 -17.16
C ASP A 25 6.07 -8.20 -16.11
N ALA A 26 6.99 -7.64 -15.35
CA ALA A 26 6.65 -6.59 -14.39
C ALA A 26 7.47 -5.33 -14.69
N SER A 27 6.77 -4.20 -14.81
CA SER A 27 7.37 -2.88 -15.02
C SER A 27 6.68 -1.83 -14.17
N PHE A 28 7.44 -1.10 -13.36
CA PHE A 28 6.95 -0.01 -12.52
C PHE A 28 8.10 0.82 -11.94
N GLU A 29 7.77 2.00 -11.45
CA GLU A 29 8.69 2.92 -10.79
C GLU A 29 8.15 3.34 -9.43
N VAL A 30 9.06 3.52 -8.47
CA VAL A 30 8.78 4.04 -7.12
C VAL A 30 9.59 5.29 -6.90
N ARG A 31 8.94 6.38 -6.51
CA ARG A 31 9.60 7.67 -6.28
C ARG A 31 9.98 7.84 -4.82
N PHE A 32 10.98 8.69 -4.56
CA PHE A 32 11.26 9.14 -3.20
C PHE A 32 10.06 9.92 -2.64
N GLY A 33 9.74 9.69 -1.37
CA GLY A 33 8.60 10.31 -0.72
C GLY A 33 7.23 9.77 -1.14
N ASP A 34 7.18 8.63 -1.86
CA ASP A 34 5.93 7.90 -2.14
C ASP A 34 5.75 6.72 -1.19
N ILE A 35 4.50 6.43 -0.84
CA ILE A 35 4.08 5.11 -0.39
C ILE A 35 3.50 4.40 -1.61
N PHE A 36 4.17 3.37 -2.06
CA PHE A 36 3.86 2.60 -3.24
C PHE A 36 3.28 1.23 -2.90
N GLY A 37 2.08 0.94 -3.37
CA GLY A 37 1.41 -0.35 -3.16
C GLY A 37 1.82 -1.39 -4.20
N LEU A 38 2.41 -2.50 -3.76
CA LEU A 38 2.64 -3.69 -4.58
C LEU A 38 1.51 -4.70 -4.30
N LEU A 39 0.50 -4.72 -5.16
CA LEU A 39 -0.77 -5.39 -4.95
C LEU A 39 -0.87 -6.68 -5.76
N GLY A 40 -1.78 -7.54 -5.37
CA GLY A 40 -2.10 -8.75 -6.12
C GLY A 40 -2.51 -9.92 -5.22
N PRO A 41 -3.15 -10.95 -5.77
CA PRO A 41 -3.54 -12.13 -5.01
C PRO A 41 -2.30 -12.91 -4.49
N ASN A 42 -2.56 -13.86 -3.59
CA ASN A 42 -1.51 -14.76 -3.13
C ASN A 42 -0.98 -15.59 -4.31
N GLY A 43 0.36 -15.72 -4.39
CA GLY A 43 1.02 -16.39 -5.51
C GLY A 43 1.16 -15.56 -6.80
N ALA A 44 0.74 -14.30 -6.83
CA ALA A 44 0.86 -13.43 -8.02
C ALA A 44 2.30 -13.07 -8.40
N GLY A 45 3.28 -13.30 -7.52
CA GLY A 45 4.69 -12.99 -7.76
C GLY A 45 5.26 -11.83 -6.92
N LYS A 46 4.47 -11.19 -6.05
CA LYS A 46 4.89 -10.03 -5.23
C LYS A 46 6.18 -10.27 -4.44
N THR A 47 6.21 -11.32 -3.64
CA THR A 47 7.39 -11.68 -2.81
C THR A 47 8.60 -12.01 -3.68
N THR A 48 8.41 -12.60 -4.86
CA THR A 48 9.51 -12.85 -5.83
C THR A 48 10.07 -11.53 -6.36
N ILE A 49 9.21 -10.56 -6.70
CA ILE A 49 9.64 -9.22 -7.13
C ILE A 49 10.42 -8.53 -6.01
N ILE A 50 9.91 -8.53 -4.77
CA ILE A 50 10.60 -7.96 -3.60
C ILE A 50 12.00 -8.60 -3.44
N ARG A 51 12.10 -9.92 -3.51
CA ARG A 51 13.38 -10.62 -3.38
C ARG A 51 14.35 -10.34 -4.52
N MET A 52 13.85 -10.05 -5.73
CA MET A 52 14.69 -9.58 -6.84
C MET A 52 15.16 -8.15 -6.63
N ILE A 53 14.31 -7.24 -6.12
CA ILE A 53 14.69 -5.87 -5.76
C ILE A 53 15.79 -5.86 -4.69
N LEU A 54 15.70 -6.76 -3.70
CA LEU A 54 16.69 -6.94 -2.64
C LEU A 54 17.96 -7.70 -3.09
N ASP A 55 18.02 -8.10 -4.35
CA ASP A 55 19.13 -8.88 -4.93
C ASP A 55 19.35 -10.27 -4.28
N ILE A 56 18.28 -10.82 -3.66
CA ILE A 56 18.26 -12.20 -3.14
C ILE A 56 18.14 -13.19 -4.32
N PHE A 57 17.35 -12.83 -5.32
CA PHE A 57 17.25 -13.57 -6.58
C PHE A 57 17.67 -12.67 -7.76
N LYS A 58 18.40 -13.22 -8.70
CA LYS A 58 18.66 -12.53 -9.98
C LYS A 58 17.48 -12.75 -10.93
N PRO A 59 17.02 -11.71 -11.63
CA PRO A 59 16.02 -11.88 -12.68
C PRO A 59 16.58 -12.71 -13.84
N ASP A 60 15.69 -13.39 -14.56
CA ASP A 60 16.06 -14.11 -15.79
C ASP A 60 16.05 -13.15 -16.99
N ARG A 61 15.21 -12.12 -16.96
CA ARG A 61 15.13 -11.02 -17.93
C ARG A 61 14.74 -9.72 -17.25
N GLY A 62 14.96 -8.61 -17.95
CA GLY A 62 14.66 -7.27 -17.47
C GLY A 62 15.77 -6.69 -16.61
N SER A 63 15.50 -5.54 -16.01
CA SER A 63 16.46 -4.82 -15.19
C SER A 63 15.80 -4.20 -13.97
N ILE A 64 16.60 -4.03 -12.91
CA ILE A 64 16.20 -3.35 -11.68
C ILE A 64 17.26 -2.31 -11.34
N SER A 65 16.82 -1.07 -11.19
CA SER A 65 17.62 0.01 -10.62
C SER A 65 17.08 0.30 -9.21
N VAL A 66 17.98 0.32 -8.23
CA VAL A 66 17.68 0.66 -6.84
C VAL A 66 18.58 1.80 -6.41
N LEU A 67 17.99 2.88 -5.88
CA LEU A 67 18.72 4.08 -5.44
C LEU A 67 19.73 4.55 -6.51
N GLY A 68 19.27 4.69 -7.76
CA GLY A 68 20.06 5.22 -8.86
C GLY A 68 21.03 4.24 -9.53
N GLY A 69 20.77 2.92 -9.54
CA GLY A 69 21.55 1.92 -10.26
C GLY A 69 21.46 0.50 -9.71
N ALA A 70 22.32 -0.39 -10.14
CA ALA A 70 22.35 -1.77 -9.67
C ALA A 70 22.54 -1.86 -8.14
N MET A 71 22.05 -2.94 -7.53
CA MET A 71 22.24 -3.20 -6.10
C MET A 71 23.72 -3.38 -5.77
N THR A 72 24.15 -2.82 -4.64
CA THR A 72 25.48 -2.97 -4.04
C THR A 72 25.36 -3.21 -2.55
N GLU A 73 26.41 -3.73 -1.90
CA GLU A 73 26.40 -3.94 -0.44
C GLU A 73 26.14 -2.63 0.32
N GLN A 74 26.76 -1.53 -0.11
CA GLN A 74 26.56 -0.19 0.50
C GLN A 74 25.10 0.28 0.40
N LYS A 75 24.38 -0.05 -0.68
CA LYS A 75 22.97 0.29 -0.81
C LYS A 75 22.08 -0.52 0.11
N LYS A 76 22.46 -1.76 0.47
CA LYS A 76 21.72 -2.58 1.43
C LYS A 76 21.65 -1.94 2.83
N ASP A 77 22.65 -1.15 3.20
CA ASP A 77 22.63 -0.39 4.46
C ASP A 77 21.63 0.79 4.45
N LEU A 78 21.22 1.22 3.26
CA LEU A 78 20.23 2.28 3.06
C LEU A 78 18.80 1.73 2.90
N ILE A 79 18.64 0.41 3.03
CA ILE A 79 17.34 -0.27 2.82
C ILE A 79 16.87 -0.88 4.13
N GLY A 80 15.62 -0.59 4.49
CA GLY A 80 14.86 -1.30 5.51
C GLY A 80 13.99 -2.36 4.84
N TYR A 81 14.04 -3.59 5.34
CA TYR A 81 13.16 -4.65 4.87
C TYR A 81 12.44 -5.31 6.03
N LEU A 82 11.12 -5.31 5.98
CA LEU A 82 10.23 -6.01 6.89
C LEU A 82 9.57 -7.16 6.14
N PRO A 83 10.02 -8.41 6.33
CA PRO A 83 9.35 -9.59 5.78
C PRO A 83 8.05 -9.89 6.53
N GLU A 84 7.15 -10.65 5.91
CA GLU A 84 5.93 -11.17 6.55
C GLU A 84 6.25 -12.03 7.79
N GLU A 85 7.31 -12.84 7.72
CA GLU A 85 7.78 -13.66 8.84
C GLU A 85 8.64 -12.86 9.82
N ARG A 86 8.43 -13.11 11.12
CA ARG A 86 9.12 -12.38 12.19
C ARG A 86 10.51 -12.87 12.44
N GLY A 87 11.53 -12.02 12.23
CA GLY A 87 12.94 -12.31 12.40
C GLY A 87 13.55 -11.75 13.70
N LEU A 88 12.78 -11.55 14.79
CA LEU A 88 13.29 -10.98 16.05
C LEU A 88 13.97 -12.03 16.94
N TYR A 89 15.00 -11.61 17.66
CA TYR A 89 15.63 -12.40 18.72
C TYR A 89 14.73 -12.51 19.95
N LYS A 90 14.13 -13.69 20.17
CA LYS A 90 13.04 -13.89 21.12
C LYS A 90 13.48 -13.87 22.58
N ASP A 91 14.71 -14.31 22.89
CA ASP A 91 15.19 -14.54 24.25
C ASP A 91 15.81 -13.32 24.94
N ILE A 92 15.97 -12.22 24.25
CA ILE A 92 16.54 -10.99 24.77
C ILE A 92 15.48 -9.91 24.96
N SER A 93 15.80 -8.87 25.75
CA SER A 93 14.86 -7.75 25.94
C SER A 93 14.63 -6.97 24.65
N VAL A 94 13.46 -6.34 24.52
CA VAL A 94 13.07 -5.50 23.38
C VAL A 94 14.11 -4.43 23.09
N GLU A 95 14.54 -3.69 24.11
CA GLU A 95 15.56 -2.65 23.99
C GLU A 95 16.88 -3.22 23.47
N ARG A 96 17.34 -4.34 24.02
CA ARG A 96 18.58 -4.99 23.58
C ARG A 96 18.46 -5.48 22.14
N CYS A 97 17.31 -6.04 21.74
CA CYS A 97 17.06 -6.49 20.38
C CYS A 97 17.14 -5.33 19.38
N VAL A 98 16.48 -4.20 19.68
CA VAL A 98 16.48 -3.01 18.84
C VAL A 98 17.87 -2.41 18.72
N LEU A 99 18.59 -2.23 19.83
CA LEU A 99 19.93 -1.67 19.82
C LEU A 99 20.92 -2.55 19.08
N TYR A 100 20.87 -3.86 19.27
CA TYR A 100 21.72 -4.81 18.56
C TYR A 100 21.54 -4.75 17.05
N LEU A 101 20.25 -4.74 16.58
CA LEU A 101 19.97 -4.64 15.16
C LEU A 101 20.32 -3.28 14.57
N ALA A 102 20.23 -2.20 15.36
CA ALA A 102 20.70 -0.89 14.97
C ALA A 102 22.24 -0.85 14.77
N GLU A 103 22.99 -1.45 15.72
CA GLU A 103 24.45 -1.55 15.64
C GLU A 103 24.91 -2.37 14.43
N LEU A 104 24.21 -3.47 14.10
CA LEU A 104 24.47 -4.25 12.88
C LEU A 104 24.29 -3.43 11.59
N LYS A 105 23.45 -2.40 11.63
CA LYS A 105 23.24 -1.44 10.56
C LYS A 105 24.16 -0.21 10.66
N GLY A 106 25.19 -0.26 11.50
CA GLY A 106 26.20 0.78 11.66
C GLY A 106 25.73 2.03 12.40
N VAL A 107 24.58 1.99 13.10
CA VAL A 107 24.11 3.13 13.90
C VAL A 107 24.90 3.20 15.20
N PRO A 108 25.55 4.35 15.53
CA PRO A 108 26.27 4.51 16.78
C PRO A 108 25.37 4.30 18.00
N HIS A 109 25.88 3.62 19.04
CA HIS A 109 25.08 3.17 20.19
C HIS A 109 24.24 4.29 20.85
N ASN A 110 24.84 5.47 21.06
CA ASN A 110 24.13 6.60 21.69
C ASN A 110 22.99 7.13 20.79
N GLU A 111 23.22 7.14 19.49
CA GLU A 111 22.20 7.53 18.51
C GLU A 111 21.09 6.49 18.42
N ALA A 112 21.43 5.20 18.40
CA ALA A 112 20.49 4.10 18.45
C ALA A 112 19.58 4.18 19.69
N LYS A 113 20.15 4.48 20.86
CA LYS A 113 19.36 4.69 22.10
C LYS A 113 18.37 5.84 21.98
N THR A 114 18.81 6.98 21.45
CA THR A 114 17.94 8.15 21.29
C THR A 114 16.80 7.86 20.32
N ARG A 115 17.11 7.27 19.16
CA ARG A 115 16.10 6.89 18.17
C ARG A 115 15.15 5.82 18.70
N ALA A 116 15.67 4.80 19.40
CA ALA A 116 14.86 3.75 20.00
C ALA A 116 13.87 4.31 21.01
N ALA A 117 14.30 5.25 21.87
CA ALA A 117 13.41 5.88 22.84
C ALA A 117 12.25 6.63 22.17
N GLN A 118 12.53 7.35 21.06
CA GLN A 118 11.49 8.04 20.27
C GLN A 118 10.48 7.06 19.69
N TYR A 119 10.92 5.96 19.04
CA TYR A 119 10.02 4.96 18.49
C TYR A 119 9.27 4.17 19.56
N PHE A 120 9.88 3.89 20.71
CA PHE A 120 9.18 3.24 21.82
C PHE A 120 8.03 4.09 22.34
N ASP A 121 8.20 5.41 22.40
CA ASP A 121 7.16 6.34 22.80
C ASP A 121 6.06 6.40 21.73
N GLN A 122 6.40 6.63 20.48
CA GLN A 122 5.46 6.71 19.35
C GLN A 122 4.61 5.44 19.16
N LEU A 123 5.17 4.27 19.43
CA LEU A 123 4.52 2.98 19.25
C LEU A 123 3.98 2.38 20.55
N ASP A 124 3.95 3.16 21.64
CA ASP A 124 3.45 2.71 22.96
C ASP A 124 4.15 1.43 23.45
N LEU A 125 5.48 1.40 23.40
CA LEU A 125 6.31 0.29 23.85
C LEU A 125 7.22 0.64 25.02
N THR A 126 7.21 1.88 25.50
CA THR A 126 8.13 2.38 26.55
C THR A 126 8.06 1.52 27.83
N ALA A 127 6.85 1.15 28.28
CA ALA A 127 6.63 0.29 29.45
C ALA A 127 7.10 -1.17 29.24
N HIS A 128 7.33 -1.57 27.99
CA HIS A 128 7.62 -2.95 27.61
C HIS A 128 9.08 -3.19 27.19
N LYS A 129 9.90 -2.15 27.10
CA LYS A 129 11.28 -2.23 26.58
C LYS A 129 12.21 -3.20 27.31
N ARG A 130 11.94 -3.48 28.61
CA ARG A 130 12.70 -4.42 29.42
C ARG A 130 12.19 -5.86 29.35
N LYS A 131 10.97 -6.11 28.82
CA LYS A 131 10.43 -7.46 28.64
C LYS A 131 11.20 -8.19 27.54
N LYS A 132 11.25 -9.52 27.60
CA LYS A 132 11.74 -10.31 26.48
C LYS A 132 10.80 -10.20 25.28
N VAL A 133 11.34 -10.28 24.06
CA VAL A 133 10.55 -10.20 22.83
C VAL A 133 9.47 -11.29 22.79
N GLN A 134 9.78 -12.51 23.26
CA GLN A 134 8.81 -13.62 23.30
C GLN A 134 7.60 -13.36 24.20
N ASP A 135 7.75 -12.50 25.22
CA ASP A 135 6.69 -12.19 26.19
C ASP A 135 5.73 -11.10 25.68
N LEU A 136 5.96 -10.58 24.46
CA LEU A 136 5.11 -9.60 23.82
C LEU A 136 3.98 -10.25 23.04
N SER A 137 2.83 -9.56 22.95
CA SER A 137 1.77 -9.92 22.03
C SER A 137 2.26 -9.86 20.57
N LYS A 138 1.56 -10.53 19.66
CA LYS A 138 1.89 -10.50 18.22
C LYS A 138 1.95 -9.08 17.65
N GLY A 139 0.99 -8.21 18.04
CA GLY A 139 0.98 -6.81 17.61
C GLY A 139 2.15 -6.00 18.15
N MET A 140 2.55 -6.23 19.43
CA MET A 140 3.73 -5.59 19.99
C MET A 140 5.02 -6.07 19.32
N GLN A 141 5.14 -7.34 18.97
CA GLN A 141 6.28 -7.85 18.20
C GLN A 141 6.36 -7.22 16.82
N GLN A 142 5.21 -6.97 16.17
CA GLN A 142 5.14 -6.26 14.88
C GLN A 142 5.68 -4.83 15.01
N LYS A 143 5.27 -4.10 16.06
CA LYS A 143 5.81 -2.76 16.36
C LYS A 143 7.33 -2.78 16.56
N VAL A 144 7.86 -3.78 17.28
CA VAL A 144 9.32 -3.93 17.45
C VAL A 144 10.01 -4.18 16.12
N GLN A 145 9.44 -4.99 15.23
CA GLN A 145 9.98 -5.19 13.88
C GLN A 145 10.01 -3.90 13.08
N ILE A 146 8.95 -3.10 13.12
CA ILE A 146 8.92 -1.78 12.46
C ILE A 146 10.06 -0.91 12.99
N ILE A 147 10.25 -0.83 14.32
CA ILE A 147 11.37 -0.07 14.90
C ILE A 147 12.72 -0.55 14.35
N THR A 148 12.97 -1.86 14.37
CA THR A 148 14.26 -2.41 13.90
C THR A 148 14.50 -2.16 12.42
N THR A 149 13.43 -2.04 11.64
CA THR A 149 13.50 -1.76 10.20
C THR A 149 13.75 -0.27 9.91
N LEU A 150 13.33 0.63 10.81
CA LEU A 150 13.43 2.08 10.65
C LEU A 150 14.62 2.72 11.38
N ILE A 151 15.18 2.05 12.39
CA ILE A 151 16.15 2.64 13.34
C ILE A 151 17.39 3.24 12.67
N HIS A 152 17.81 2.68 11.52
CA HIS A 152 18.95 3.15 10.75
C HIS A 152 18.62 4.24 9.72
N ARG A 153 17.35 4.72 9.69
CA ARG A 153 16.85 5.76 8.76
C ARG A 153 17.08 5.40 7.29
N PRO A 154 16.43 4.35 6.80
CA PRO A 154 16.59 3.90 5.41
C PRO A 154 16.10 4.95 4.42
N LYS A 155 16.70 5.00 3.23
CA LYS A 155 16.19 5.77 2.09
C LYS A 155 15.09 5.04 1.34
N LEU A 156 15.09 3.72 1.43
CA LEU A 156 14.09 2.83 0.85
C LEU A 156 13.60 1.86 1.92
N LEU A 157 12.30 1.76 2.08
CA LEU A 157 11.64 0.84 2.99
C LEU A 157 10.76 -0.12 2.18
N ILE A 158 10.95 -1.42 2.37
CA ILE A 158 10.12 -2.47 1.77
C ILE A 158 9.45 -3.22 2.89
N ILE A 159 8.11 -3.27 2.87
CA ILE A 159 7.31 -3.83 3.94
C ILE A 159 6.32 -4.84 3.36
N ASP A 160 6.38 -6.08 3.84
CA ASP A 160 5.47 -7.14 3.43
C ASP A 160 4.39 -7.32 4.52
N GLU A 161 3.13 -7.01 4.19
CA GLU A 161 1.95 -7.11 5.07
C GLU A 161 2.11 -6.43 6.45
N PRO A 162 2.39 -5.10 6.52
CA PRO A 162 2.76 -4.41 7.77
C PRO A 162 1.68 -4.44 8.86
N PHE A 163 0.41 -4.57 8.48
CA PHE A 163 -0.73 -4.46 9.37
C PHE A 163 -1.40 -5.79 9.70
N SER A 164 -0.81 -6.91 9.22
CA SER A 164 -1.38 -8.24 9.43
C SER A 164 -1.50 -8.59 10.92
N GLY A 165 -2.72 -8.90 11.36
CA GLY A 165 -3.03 -9.31 12.73
C GLY A 165 -2.95 -8.20 13.77
N LEU A 166 -3.03 -6.94 13.35
CA LEU A 166 -3.15 -5.78 14.24
C LEU A 166 -4.62 -5.36 14.42
N ASP A 167 -4.92 -4.85 15.61
CA ASP A 167 -6.15 -4.12 15.85
C ASP A 167 -6.08 -2.70 15.24
N PRO A 168 -7.23 -1.99 15.10
CA PRO A 168 -7.26 -0.67 14.48
C PRO A 168 -6.37 0.38 15.17
N VAL A 169 -6.23 0.33 16.50
CA VAL A 169 -5.41 1.29 17.26
C VAL A 169 -3.93 1.10 16.92
N ASN A 170 -3.46 -0.14 16.97
CA ASN A 170 -2.08 -0.47 16.63
C ASN A 170 -1.77 -0.23 15.15
N THR A 171 -2.74 -0.47 14.25
CA THR A 171 -2.63 -0.14 12.83
C THR A 171 -2.38 1.36 12.65
N ARG A 172 -3.17 2.22 13.31
CA ARG A 172 -3.02 3.68 13.21
C ARG A 172 -1.65 4.16 13.66
N LEU A 173 -1.14 3.65 14.79
CA LEU A 173 0.21 4.01 15.26
C LEU A 173 1.30 3.69 14.23
N ILE A 174 1.21 2.55 13.56
CA ILE A 174 2.18 2.19 12.52
C ILE A 174 1.99 3.04 11.27
N GLN A 175 0.75 3.33 10.85
CA GLN A 175 0.45 4.23 9.74
C GLN A 175 1.08 5.60 9.96
N ASP A 176 0.89 6.19 11.16
CA ASP A 176 1.45 7.51 11.51
C ASP A 176 2.99 7.51 11.42
N VAL A 177 3.65 6.45 11.88
CA VAL A 177 5.11 6.32 11.75
C VAL A 177 5.55 6.21 10.29
N LEU A 178 4.84 5.41 9.47
CA LEU A 178 5.18 5.27 8.04
C LEU A 178 4.94 6.57 7.26
N LEU A 179 3.87 7.31 7.57
CA LEU A 179 3.61 8.63 6.98
C LEU A 179 4.71 9.63 7.34
N GLN A 180 5.20 9.63 8.58
CA GLN A 180 6.32 10.46 8.99
C GLN A 180 7.62 10.10 8.24
N GLU A 181 7.90 8.83 8.01
CA GLU A 181 9.08 8.41 7.24
C GLU A 181 8.96 8.82 5.76
N ARG A 182 7.77 8.69 5.16
CA ARG A 182 7.48 9.22 3.82
C ARG A 182 7.75 10.73 3.74
N ASP A 183 7.27 11.49 4.72
CA ASP A 183 7.40 12.95 4.75
C ASP A 183 8.87 13.40 4.94
N ARG A 184 9.72 12.51 5.46
CA ARG A 184 11.19 12.67 5.49
C ARG A 184 11.87 12.36 4.15
N GLY A 185 11.10 11.91 3.14
CA GLY A 185 11.60 11.58 1.81
C GLY A 185 11.94 10.09 1.62
N THR A 186 11.65 9.21 2.58
CA THR A 186 11.83 7.77 2.41
C THR A 186 10.85 7.25 1.36
N ALA A 187 11.35 6.49 0.39
CA ALA A 187 10.51 5.72 -0.52
C ALA A 187 10.02 4.46 0.21
N ILE A 188 8.72 4.18 0.16
CA ILE A 188 8.12 3.03 0.85
C ILE A 188 7.41 2.14 -0.17
N ILE A 189 7.81 0.87 -0.27
CA ILE A 189 7.02 -0.17 -0.93
C ILE A 189 6.27 -0.94 0.15
N MET A 190 4.97 -1.01 0.01
CA MET A 190 4.10 -1.79 0.88
C MET A 190 3.39 -2.86 0.06
N SER A 191 3.65 -4.14 0.35
CA SER A 191 2.81 -5.20 -0.18
C SER A 191 1.61 -5.40 0.74
N THR A 192 0.43 -5.51 0.17
CA THR A 192 -0.80 -5.84 0.91
C THR A 192 -1.86 -6.39 -0.02
N HIS A 193 -2.79 -7.14 0.56
CA HIS A 193 -4.02 -7.58 -0.09
C HIS A 193 -5.27 -6.84 0.44
N GLN A 194 -5.09 -5.88 1.35
CA GLN A 194 -6.16 -5.10 1.98
C GLN A 194 -6.34 -3.75 1.27
N MET A 195 -7.30 -3.68 0.35
CA MET A 195 -7.46 -2.53 -0.55
C MET A 195 -7.82 -1.22 0.16
N TYR A 196 -8.50 -1.27 1.31
CA TYR A 196 -8.76 -0.05 2.10
C TYR A 196 -7.47 0.63 2.61
N GLN A 197 -6.43 -0.16 2.95
CA GLN A 197 -5.12 0.37 3.34
C GLN A 197 -4.40 1.05 2.17
N VAL A 198 -4.64 0.52 0.96
CA VAL A 198 -4.11 1.10 -0.27
C VAL A 198 -4.70 2.48 -0.50
N GLU A 199 -6.03 2.61 -0.38
CA GLU A 199 -6.72 3.90 -0.54
C GLU A 199 -6.30 4.93 0.50
N GLU A 200 -6.02 4.47 1.72
CA GLU A 200 -5.68 5.36 2.84
C GLU A 200 -4.21 5.84 2.77
N MET A 201 -3.29 4.99 2.31
CA MET A 201 -1.87 5.25 2.45
C MET A 201 -1.10 5.41 1.14
N CYS A 202 -1.49 4.71 0.08
CA CYS A 202 -0.68 4.65 -1.12
C CYS A 202 -0.91 5.84 -2.05
N ASN A 203 0.17 6.43 -2.55
CA ASN A 203 0.13 7.45 -3.60
C ASN A 203 -0.05 6.79 -4.98
N ARG A 204 0.70 5.72 -5.20
CA ARG A 204 0.79 4.97 -6.46
C ARG A 204 0.75 3.48 -6.18
N ILE A 205 0.33 2.71 -7.16
CA ILE A 205 0.27 1.25 -7.06
C ILE A 205 0.72 0.57 -8.34
N VAL A 206 1.12 -0.70 -8.18
CA VAL A 206 1.09 -1.71 -9.24
C VAL A 206 0.28 -2.92 -8.78
N LEU A 207 -0.62 -3.39 -9.63
CA LEU A 207 -1.34 -4.64 -9.42
C LEU A 207 -0.67 -5.74 -10.25
N ILE A 208 -0.20 -6.76 -9.56
CA ILE A 208 0.40 -7.96 -10.17
C ILE A 208 -0.67 -9.07 -10.17
N ASP A 209 -0.93 -9.63 -11.34
CA ASP A 209 -1.71 -10.85 -11.49
C ASP A 209 -0.97 -11.83 -12.38
N LYS A 210 -0.87 -13.10 -11.95
CA LYS A 210 -0.18 -14.20 -12.66
C LYS A 210 1.22 -13.84 -13.16
N GLY A 211 1.95 -13.02 -12.39
CA GLY A 211 3.32 -12.59 -12.70
C GLY A 211 3.44 -11.40 -13.65
N GLU A 212 2.34 -10.73 -13.99
CA GLU A 212 2.31 -9.59 -14.90
C GLU A 212 1.79 -8.34 -14.19
N SER A 213 2.31 -7.17 -14.54
CA SER A 213 1.76 -5.89 -14.10
C SER A 213 0.53 -5.53 -14.94
N VAL A 214 -0.67 -5.71 -14.36
CA VAL A 214 -1.95 -5.50 -15.05
C VAL A 214 -2.54 -4.11 -14.84
N LEU A 215 -2.10 -3.41 -13.80
CA LEU A 215 -2.53 -2.05 -13.48
C LEU A 215 -1.37 -1.29 -12.84
N TYR A 216 -1.14 -0.03 -13.27
CA TYR A 216 -0.09 0.82 -12.71
C TYR A 216 -0.47 2.30 -12.82
N GLY A 217 -0.35 3.05 -11.76
CA GLY A 217 -0.65 4.48 -11.73
C GLY A 217 -0.84 5.05 -10.33
N THR A 218 -1.32 6.29 -10.25
CA THR A 218 -1.78 6.84 -8.96
C THR A 218 -3.13 6.23 -8.59
N VAL A 219 -3.39 6.11 -7.28
CA VAL A 219 -4.68 5.57 -6.79
C VAL A 219 -5.85 6.39 -7.33
N ASP A 220 -5.71 7.72 -7.34
CA ASP A 220 -6.76 8.63 -7.84
C ASP A 220 -7.01 8.49 -9.35
N ASP A 221 -5.96 8.42 -10.17
CA ASP A 221 -6.12 8.26 -11.62
C ASP A 221 -6.77 6.92 -11.96
N ILE A 222 -6.34 5.84 -11.29
CA ILE A 222 -6.92 4.52 -11.46
C ILE A 222 -8.41 4.55 -11.10
N ARG A 223 -8.79 5.10 -9.95
CA ARG A 223 -10.21 5.19 -9.54
C ARG A 223 -11.04 6.01 -10.53
N ARG A 224 -10.48 7.08 -11.09
CA ARG A 224 -11.14 7.89 -12.13
C ARG A 224 -11.28 7.14 -13.46
N GLN A 225 -10.26 6.38 -13.85
CA GLN A 225 -10.29 5.57 -15.07
C GLN A 225 -11.39 4.50 -15.05
N TYR A 226 -11.65 3.92 -13.87
CA TYR A 226 -12.67 2.90 -13.66
C TYR A 226 -14.00 3.46 -13.16
N ALA A 227 -14.13 4.79 -13.04
CA ALA A 227 -15.36 5.42 -12.60
C ALA A 227 -16.43 5.32 -13.69
N ASP A 228 -17.62 4.93 -13.29
CA ASP A 228 -18.82 5.12 -14.09
C ASP A 228 -19.21 6.60 -14.09
N ASN A 229 -20.00 7.03 -15.07
CA ASN A 229 -20.59 8.37 -15.06
C ASN A 229 -21.70 8.44 -13.99
N ALA A 230 -21.31 8.49 -12.72
CA ALA A 230 -22.19 8.45 -11.59
C ALA A 230 -21.79 9.43 -10.48
N VAL A 231 -22.77 9.88 -9.72
CA VAL A 231 -22.61 10.80 -8.60
C VAL A 231 -23.19 10.17 -7.34
N ARG A 232 -22.45 10.30 -6.24
CA ARG A 232 -22.90 9.91 -4.91
C ARG A 232 -23.46 11.14 -4.20
N VAL A 233 -24.72 11.04 -3.78
CA VAL A 233 -25.43 12.11 -3.07
C VAL A 233 -25.87 11.58 -1.71
N VAL A 234 -25.53 12.30 -0.65
CA VAL A 234 -26.13 12.12 0.68
C VAL A 234 -27.02 13.32 0.92
N ALA A 235 -28.30 13.08 1.14
CA ALA A 235 -29.27 14.15 1.36
C ALA A 235 -30.39 13.69 2.30
N GLN A 236 -31.00 14.64 2.98
CA GLN A 236 -32.26 14.47 3.72
C GLN A 236 -33.41 14.97 2.85
N GLY A 237 -34.51 14.22 2.85
CA GLY A 237 -35.68 14.44 1.98
C GLY A 237 -35.73 13.45 0.83
N GLU A 238 -36.79 13.52 0.03
CA GLU A 238 -36.95 12.69 -1.15
C GLU A 238 -36.22 13.29 -2.35
N LEU A 239 -35.48 12.44 -3.08
CA LEU A 239 -34.86 12.85 -4.34
C LEU A 239 -35.95 13.15 -5.38
N PRO A 240 -35.93 14.34 -6.01
CA PRO A 240 -36.84 14.64 -7.10
C PRO A 240 -36.58 13.74 -8.30
N GLN A 241 -37.53 13.66 -9.21
CA GLN A 241 -37.28 13.05 -10.51
C GLN A 241 -36.28 13.94 -11.28
N ILE A 242 -35.11 13.40 -11.61
CA ILE A 242 -33.99 14.16 -12.16
C ILE A 242 -33.80 13.78 -13.61
N GLU A 243 -33.85 14.78 -14.49
CA GLU A 243 -33.62 14.59 -15.91
C GLU A 243 -32.16 14.16 -16.16
N GLY A 244 -31.98 13.11 -16.96
CA GLY A 244 -30.63 12.58 -17.28
C GLY A 244 -30.03 11.62 -16.26
N VAL A 245 -30.79 11.19 -15.24
CA VAL A 245 -30.45 10.05 -14.41
C VAL A 245 -31.08 8.80 -14.99
N ARG A 246 -30.25 7.84 -15.43
CA ARG A 246 -30.72 6.57 -16.00
C ARG A 246 -31.08 5.53 -14.95
N GLU A 247 -30.41 5.58 -13.81
CA GLU A 247 -30.57 4.62 -12.72
C GLU A 247 -30.20 5.27 -11.40
N THR A 248 -30.95 4.96 -10.36
CA THR A 248 -30.66 5.37 -8.98
C THR A 248 -30.53 4.10 -8.13
N SER A 249 -29.40 3.96 -7.48
CA SER A 249 -29.17 2.90 -6.50
C SER A 249 -28.87 3.50 -5.12
N ARG A 250 -29.06 2.70 -4.06
CA ARG A 250 -28.79 3.16 -2.68
C ARG A 250 -27.67 2.33 -2.06
N LYS A 251 -26.64 3.02 -1.56
CA LYS A 251 -25.52 2.40 -0.84
C LYS A 251 -25.42 3.03 0.56
N GLY A 252 -25.98 2.33 1.56
CA GLY A 252 -26.11 2.87 2.93
C GLY A 252 -27.09 4.05 2.99
N ASN A 253 -26.59 5.20 3.46
CA ASN A 253 -27.34 6.48 3.51
C ASN A 253 -27.19 7.33 2.24
N ALA A 254 -26.41 6.88 1.27
CA ALA A 254 -26.15 7.62 0.04
C ALA A 254 -26.95 7.06 -1.15
N HIS A 255 -27.37 7.95 -2.02
CA HIS A 255 -27.88 7.64 -3.34
C HIS A 255 -26.74 7.69 -4.36
N VAL A 256 -26.65 6.70 -5.24
CA VAL A 256 -25.74 6.71 -6.39
C VAL A 256 -26.60 6.91 -7.64
N LEU A 257 -26.37 8.03 -8.29
CA LEU A 257 -27.13 8.46 -9.48
C LEU A 257 -26.25 8.23 -10.70
N HIS A 258 -26.60 7.25 -11.52
CA HIS A 258 -25.93 6.97 -12.79
C HIS A 258 -26.46 7.89 -13.87
N LEU A 259 -25.57 8.68 -14.47
CA LEU A 259 -25.92 9.73 -15.42
C LEU A 259 -25.88 9.20 -16.86
N THR A 260 -26.69 9.81 -17.72
CA THR A 260 -26.52 9.72 -19.17
C THR A 260 -25.33 10.57 -19.60
N GLU A 261 -24.78 10.34 -20.79
CA GLU A 261 -23.64 11.12 -21.33
C GLU A 261 -23.99 12.61 -21.55
N GLN A 262 -25.26 12.96 -21.58
CA GLN A 262 -25.75 14.31 -21.91
C GLN A 262 -25.80 15.24 -20.68
N VAL A 263 -25.73 14.72 -19.47
CA VAL A 263 -25.86 15.50 -18.24
C VAL A 263 -24.53 15.62 -17.52
N SER A 264 -24.09 16.86 -17.29
CA SER A 264 -22.90 17.13 -16.50
C SER A 264 -23.21 17.07 -14.99
N THR A 265 -22.21 16.69 -14.19
CA THR A 265 -22.30 16.70 -12.72
C THR A 265 -22.69 18.07 -12.16
N GLN A 266 -22.29 19.19 -12.83
CA GLN A 266 -22.67 20.54 -12.44
C GLN A 266 -24.16 20.83 -12.70
N ALA A 267 -24.69 20.36 -13.83
CA ALA A 267 -26.13 20.51 -14.15
C ALA A 267 -26.96 19.72 -13.15
N LEU A 268 -26.55 18.49 -12.81
CA LEU A 268 -27.19 17.68 -11.78
C LEU A 268 -27.19 18.38 -10.41
N LEU A 269 -26.04 18.91 -9.98
CA LEU A 269 -25.95 19.61 -8.69
C LEU A 269 -26.91 20.81 -8.64
N ARG A 270 -27.05 21.55 -9.75
CA ARG A 270 -28.00 22.68 -9.84
C ARG A 270 -29.43 22.20 -9.69
N GLN A 271 -29.85 21.16 -10.43
CA GLN A 271 -31.19 20.58 -10.31
C GLN A 271 -31.53 20.13 -8.89
N LEU A 272 -30.56 19.45 -8.23
CA LEU A 272 -30.73 19.02 -6.84
C LEU A 272 -30.84 20.19 -5.86
N SER A 273 -30.09 21.28 -6.09
CA SER A 273 -30.11 22.47 -5.22
C SER A 273 -31.38 23.32 -5.37
N GLU A 274 -32.12 23.19 -6.47
CA GLU A 274 -33.38 23.85 -6.70
C GLU A 274 -34.59 23.12 -6.07
N ALA A 275 -34.39 21.90 -5.54
CA ALA A 275 -35.43 21.13 -4.85
C ALA A 275 -35.66 21.66 -3.43
N PRO A 276 -36.86 22.23 -3.09
CA PRO A 276 -37.05 23.00 -1.85
C PRO A 276 -36.98 22.18 -0.57
N GLU A 277 -37.25 20.85 -0.64
CA GLU A 277 -37.29 19.96 0.52
C GLU A 277 -36.08 19.04 0.62
N LEU A 278 -35.07 19.22 -0.28
CA LEU A 278 -33.88 18.39 -0.32
C LEU A 278 -32.70 19.11 0.36
N HIS A 279 -32.22 18.58 1.47
CA HIS A 279 -31.00 19.06 2.12
C HIS A 279 -29.82 18.19 1.73
N ILE A 280 -28.93 18.71 0.87
CA ILE A 280 -27.72 18.00 0.40
C ILE A 280 -26.64 18.11 1.47
N GLU A 281 -26.24 16.99 2.04
CA GLU A 281 -25.13 16.89 3.00
C GLU A 281 -23.80 16.64 2.30
N SER A 282 -23.80 15.87 1.21
CA SER A 282 -22.61 15.55 0.42
C SER A 282 -22.97 15.30 -1.04
N PHE A 283 -22.13 15.82 -1.94
CA PHE A 283 -22.20 15.60 -3.37
C PHE A 283 -20.79 15.33 -3.91
N ALA A 284 -20.55 14.14 -4.45
CA ALA A 284 -19.23 13.73 -4.94
C ALA A 284 -19.35 12.79 -6.14
N LEU A 285 -18.30 12.67 -6.94
CA LEU A 285 -18.20 11.62 -7.94
C LEU A 285 -18.28 10.26 -7.26
N ALA A 286 -19.07 9.33 -7.82
CA ALA A 286 -19.16 7.97 -7.35
C ALA A 286 -17.95 7.16 -7.87
N LEU A 287 -16.78 7.39 -7.26
CA LEU A 287 -15.59 6.63 -7.61
C LEU A 287 -15.68 5.21 -7.05
N PRO A 288 -15.32 4.18 -7.84
CA PRO A 288 -15.25 2.81 -7.34
C PRO A 288 -14.17 2.70 -6.27
N THR A 289 -14.34 1.75 -5.36
CA THR A 289 -13.29 1.41 -4.39
C THR A 289 -12.17 0.61 -5.07
N MET A 290 -10.98 0.60 -4.47
CA MET A 290 -9.91 -0.27 -4.96
C MET A 290 -10.27 -1.75 -4.89
N ASP A 291 -11.14 -2.17 -3.94
CA ASP A 291 -11.70 -3.52 -3.91
C ASP A 291 -12.56 -3.82 -5.15
N ASP A 292 -13.44 -2.90 -5.55
CA ASP A 292 -14.29 -3.04 -6.75
C ASP A 292 -13.41 -3.18 -8.01
N ILE A 293 -12.37 -2.33 -8.13
CA ILE A 293 -11.43 -2.35 -9.25
C ILE A 293 -10.61 -3.64 -9.27
N PHE A 294 -10.12 -4.08 -8.11
CA PHE A 294 -9.38 -5.33 -7.98
C PHE A 294 -10.20 -6.53 -8.45
N VAL A 295 -11.45 -6.64 -7.97
CA VAL A 295 -12.37 -7.73 -8.36
C VAL A 295 -12.63 -7.70 -9.86
N ARG A 296 -12.83 -6.52 -10.46
CA ARG A 296 -13.04 -6.36 -11.90
C ARG A 296 -11.82 -6.80 -12.70
N VAL A 297 -10.63 -6.27 -12.40
CA VAL A 297 -9.40 -6.55 -13.15
C VAL A 297 -8.96 -8.01 -13.01
N VAL A 298 -8.93 -8.55 -11.78
CA VAL A 298 -8.53 -9.95 -11.54
C VAL A 298 -9.64 -10.92 -11.93
N GLY A 299 -10.91 -10.53 -11.82
CA GLY A 299 -12.06 -11.34 -12.23
C GLY A 299 -12.14 -11.54 -13.75
N GLU A 300 -11.86 -10.50 -14.53
CA GLU A 300 -11.80 -10.56 -16.00
C GLU A 300 -10.66 -11.45 -16.51
N THR A 301 -9.56 -11.55 -15.77
CA THR A 301 -8.43 -12.44 -16.09
C THR A 301 -8.66 -13.90 -15.71
N ARG A 302 -9.72 -14.21 -14.93
CA ARG A 302 -10.13 -15.59 -14.65
C ARG A 302 -11.17 -16.03 -15.69
N PRO A 303 -10.89 -17.05 -16.55
CA PRO A 303 -11.93 -17.62 -17.38
C PRO A 303 -13.06 -18.11 -16.44
N THR A 304 -14.28 -17.63 -16.65
CA THR A 304 -15.47 -18.17 -15.99
C THR A 304 -15.46 -19.68 -16.22
N ALA A 305 -15.24 -20.45 -15.16
CA ALA A 305 -15.52 -21.88 -15.19
C ALA A 305 -17.03 -21.99 -15.48
N LYS A 306 -17.37 -22.17 -16.76
CA LYS A 306 -18.73 -22.59 -17.15
C LYS A 306 -18.96 -23.90 -16.44
N GLY A 307 -19.95 -23.90 -15.54
CA GLY A 307 -20.46 -25.11 -14.95
C GLY A 307 -20.77 -26.12 -16.05
N THR A 308 -20.14 -27.26 -15.94
CA THR A 308 -20.64 -28.46 -16.59
C THR A 308 -21.72 -29.02 -15.67
N ASP A 309 -22.98 -28.85 -16.11
CA ASP A 309 -24.11 -29.66 -15.64
C ASP A 309 -23.81 -31.15 -15.83
#